data_cf9cc2cdae31758bb0accf9baa41cd58
#
_entry.id   cf9cc2cdae31758bb0accf9baa41cd58
#
_cell.length_a   1.000
_cell.length_b   1.000
_cell.length_c   1.000
_cell.angle_alpha   90.00
_cell.angle_beta   90.00
_cell.angle_gamma   90.00
#
_symmetry.space_group_name_H-M   'P 1'
#
loop_
_entity.id
_entity.type
_entity.pdbx_description
1 polymer ?
#
loop_
_entity_poly.entity_id
_entity_poly.type
_entity_poly.pdbx_seq_one_letter_code
_entity_poly.pdbx_strand_id
1 'polypeptide(L)'
;MDRTDLFHIGQYPDLKIEILPMTDYQQRGETFSVLGSKYDLFEGIYGSADWKRLCQFLELDRTPICCAIPKNHPLCDHKQISMHDLDNQHIVTIPLDTDLTLPYGLTYANEPSEALKKFLRIVKKLTW
;
A
#
# COMPACT_ATOMS: atom_id res chain seq x y z
N MET A 1 5.64 -1.59 -7.91
CA MET A 1 6.86 -0.90 -8.43
C MET A 1 7.66 -1.92 -9.23
N ASP A 2 7.83 -1.69 -10.52
CA ASP A 2 8.66 -2.54 -11.34
C ASP A 2 10.14 -2.27 -11.02
N ARG A 3 11.02 -3.29 -11.20
CA ARG A 3 12.48 -3.14 -11.06
C ARG A 3 13.05 -2.01 -11.93
N THR A 4 12.40 -1.68 -13.03
CA THR A 4 12.78 -0.61 -13.95
C THR A 4 12.66 0.77 -13.28
N ASP A 5 11.71 0.96 -12.37
CA ASP A 5 11.48 2.23 -11.68
C ASP A 5 12.59 2.56 -10.68
N LEU A 6 13.20 1.53 -10.09
CA LEU A 6 14.36 1.69 -9.21
C LEU A 6 15.60 2.23 -9.95
N PHE A 7 15.73 1.97 -11.25
CA PHE A 7 16.84 2.49 -12.05
C PHE A 7 16.73 4.00 -12.28
N HIS A 8 15.53 4.56 -12.36
CA HIS A 8 15.35 6.01 -12.48
C HIS A 8 15.79 6.74 -11.21
N ILE A 9 15.65 6.13 -10.05
CA ILE A 9 16.13 6.67 -8.78
C ILE A 9 17.67 6.62 -8.70
N GLY A 10 18.31 5.64 -9.34
CA GLY A 10 19.77 5.54 -9.48
C GLY A 10 20.43 6.73 -10.19
N GLN A 11 19.65 7.55 -10.91
CA GLN A 11 20.14 8.82 -11.50
C GLN A 11 20.29 9.96 -10.47
N TYR A 12 19.87 9.72 -9.22
CA TYR A 12 19.92 10.69 -8.14
C TYR A 12 20.86 10.18 -7.02
N PRO A 13 22.19 10.37 -7.17
CA PRO A 13 23.19 9.80 -6.26
C PRO A 13 23.08 10.32 -4.82
N ASP A 14 22.38 11.45 -4.61
CA ASP A 14 22.14 12.01 -3.29
C ASP A 14 21.07 11.28 -2.48
N LEU A 15 20.28 10.40 -3.13
CA LEU A 15 19.23 9.65 -2.50
C LEU A 15 19.70 8.22 -2.24
N LYS A 16 19.81 7.85 -0.97
CA LYS A 16 20.01 6.48 -0.53
C LYS A 16 18.66 5.88 -0.16
N ILE A 17 18.33 4.76 -0.79
CA ILE A 17 17.07 4.06 -0.54
C ILE A 17 17.39 2.71 0.08
N GLU A 18 16.81 2.48 1.25
CA GLU A 18 16.81 1.20 1.94
C GLU A 18 15.37 0.69 2.00
N ILE A 19 15.15 -0.51 1.49
CA ILE A 19 13.83 -1.16 1.50
C ILE A 19 13.84 -2.25 2.57
N LEU A 20 13.00 -2.07 3.58
CA LEU A 20 12.83 -3.01 4.67
C LEU A 20 11.46 -3.67 4.56
N PRO A 21 11.38 -5.01 4.47
CA PRO A 21 10.10 -5.69 4.48
C PRO A 21 9.42 -5.53 5.84
N MET A 22 8.14 -5.18 5.83
CA MET A 22 7.33 -5.14 7.05
C MET A 22 6.84 -6.56 7.35
N THR A 23 7.44 -7.19 8.35
CA THR A 23 7.20 -8.60 8.67
C THR A 23 6.08 -8.84 9.67
N ASP A 24 5.63 -7.79 10.38
CA ASP A 24 4.64 -7.95 11.45
C ASP A 24 3.43 -7.02 11.25
N TYR A 25 2.33 -7.63 10.85
CA TYR A 25 1.03 -6.94 10.71
C TYR A 25 0.40 -6.55 12.07
N GLN A 26 0.90 -7.07 13.17
CA GLN A 26 0.34 -6.79 14.50
C GLN A 26 0.74 -5.41 15.02
N GLN A 27 1.80 -4.81 14.49
CA GLN A 27 2.31 -3.50 14.88
C GLN A 27 1.69 -2.32 14.12
N ARG A 28 0.57 -2.50 13.43
CA ARG A 28 -0.05 -1.42 12.65
C ARG A 28 -0.38 -0.16 13.48
N GLY A 29 -0.72 -0.31 14.75
CA GLY A 29 -0.94 0.81 15.65
C GLY A 29 0.32 1.62 15.97
N GLU A 30 1.48 0.97 15.95
CA GLU A 30 2.79 1.60 16.20
C GLU A 30 3.41 2.20 14.93
N THR A 31 2.91 1.81 13.75
CA THR A 31 3.43 2.24 12.44
C THR A 31 3.47 3.75 12.32
N PHE A 32 2.41 4.43 12.73
CA PHE A 32 2.34 5.89 12.64
C PHE A 32 3.25 6.60 13.65
N SER A 33 3.52 5.99 14.80
CA SER A 33 4.42 6.56 15.81
C SER A 33 5.89 6.59 15.38
N VAL A 34 6.27 5.69 14.46
CA VAL A 34 7.65 5.58 13.95
C VAL A 34 7.84 6.22 12.58
N LEU A 35 6.74 6.67 11.95
CA LEU A 35 6.77 7.34 10.66
C LEU A 35 7.41 8.73 10.80
N GLY A 36 8.41 9.00 9.99
CA GLY A 36 9.20 10.24 10.04
C GLY A 36 10.33 10.22 11.08
N SER A 37 10.44 9.19 11.93
CA SER A 37 11.54 9.02 12.89
C SER A 37 12.40 7.80 12.57
N LYS A 38 11.80 6.63 12.50
CA LYS A 38 12.49 5.36 12.19
C LYS A 38 12.39 5.02 10.70
N TYR A 39 11.24 5.31 10.10
CA TYR A 39 10.98 5.09 8.67
C TYR A 39 10.49 6.38 8.04
N ASP A 40 10.99 6.70 6.85
CA ASP A 40 10.60 7.91 6.13
C ASP A 40 9.22 7.77 5.49
N LEU A 41 8.91 6.58 4.97
CA LEU A 41 7.64 6.28 4.33
C LEU A 41 7.29 4.78 4.39
N PHE A 42 6.01 4.49 4.19
CA PHE A 42 5.50 3.14 3.99
C PHE A 42 4.83 3.04 2.62
N GLU A 43 5.05 1.92 1.96
CA GLU A 43 4.33 1.54 0.76
C GLU A 43 3.15 0.64 1.13
N GLY A 44 1.99 0.90 0.55
CA GLY A 44 0.83 0.05 0.75
C GLY A 44 -0.51 0.71 0.47
N ILE A 45 -1.55 0.05 0.93
CA ILE A 45 -2.93 0.51 0.78
C ILE A 45 -3.23 1.58 1.82
N TYR A 46 -3.82 2.68 1.39
CA TYR A 46 -4.31 3.72 2.28
C TYR A 46 -5.60 3.28 2.96
N GLY A 47 -5.60 3.31 4.28
CA GLY A 47 -6.62 2.67 5.09
C GLY A 47 -7.85 3.52 5.38
N SER A 48 -7.99 3.99 6.61
CA SER A 48 -9.20 4.65 7.10
C SER A 48 -9.12 6.18 7.09
N ALA A 49 -10.27 6.82 7.31
CA ALA A 49 -10.39 8.28 7.41
C ALA A 49 -9.51 8.91 8.52
N ASP A 50 -9.21 8.15 9.57
CA ASP A 50 -8.37 8.62 10.68
C ASP A 50 -6.92 8.87 10.26
N TRP A 51 -6.45 8.18 9.23
CA TRP A 51 -5.09 8.36 8.70
C TRP A 51 -4.86 9.77 8.17
N LYS A 52 -5.88 10.44 7.65
CA LYS A 52 -5.78 11.81 7.12
C LYS A 52 -5.26 12.81 8.14
N ARG A 53 -5.45 12.55 9.42
CA ARG A 53 -4.91 13.40 10.50
C ARG A 53 -3.50 13.02 10.93
N LEU A 54 -3.14 11.74 10.75
CA LEU A 54 -1.89 11.17 11.25
C LEU A 54 -0.75 11.22 10.24
N CYS A 55 -1.06 11.24 8.95
CA CYS A 55 -0.06 11.15 7.89
C CYS A 55 -0.54 11.77 6.58
N GLN A 56 0.40 11.95 5.67
CA GLN A 56 0.16 12.30 4.27
C GLN A 56 0.21 11.04 3.41
N PHE A 57 -0.40 11.09 2.24
CA PHE A 57 -0.44 9.98 1.30
C PHE A 57 -0.26 10.46 -0.14
N LEU A 58 0.63 9.80 -0.87
CA LEU A 58 0.79 9.97 -2.31
C LEU A 58 0.20 8.74 -3.00
N GLU A 59 -0.97 8.89 -3.62
CA GLU A 59 -1.57 7.82 -4.42
C GLU A 59 -0.74 7.58 -5.69
N LEU A 60 -0.36 6.34 -5.93
CA LEU A 60 0.36 5.90 -7.13
C LEU A 60 -0.55 5.09 -8.05
N ASP A 61 -1.45 4.31 -7.49
CA ASP A 61 -2.33 3.41 -8.22
C ASP A 61 -3.59 3.11 -7.40
N ARG A 62 -4.51 2.40 -7.99
CA ARG A 62 -5.69 1.85 -7.31
C ARG A 62 -5.74 0.34 -7.50
N THR A 63 -5.86 -0.37 -6.40
CA THR A 63 -5.90 -1.82 -6.39
C THR A 63 -7.32 -2.34 -6.17
N PRO A 64 -7.77 -3.36 -6.90
CA PRO A 64 -9.06 -3.98 -6.64
C PRO A 64 -9.07 -4.65 -5.26
N ILE A 65 -10.26 -4.73 -4.68
CA ILE A 65 -10.45 -5.48 -3.46
C ILE A 65 -10.50 -6.96 -3.80
N CYS A 66 -9.74 -7.75 -3.08
CA CYS A 66 -9.69 -9.20 -3.23
C CYS A 66 -9.99 -9.88 -1.89
N CYS A 67 -10.57 -11.06 -1.95
CA CYS A 67 -10.77 -11.94 -0.80
C CYS A 67 -9.89 -13.19 -0.92
N ALA A 68 -9.21 -13.73 0.11
CA ALA A 68 -8.48 -15.00 0.05
C ALA A 68 -9.35 -16.15 0.55
N ILE A 69 -9.35 -17.30 -0.10
CA ILE A 69 -10.11 -18.49 0.27
C ILE A 69 -9.18 -19.69 0.37
N PRO A 70 -9.36 -20.56 1.37
CA PRO A 70 -8.64 -21.82 1.42
C PRO A 70 -8.92 -22.68 0.17
N LYS A 71 -7.92 -23.41 -0.30
CA LYS A 71 -8.04 -24.24 -1.51
C LYS A 71 -9.16 -25.29 -1.45
N ASN A 72 -9.56 -25.70 -0.25
CA ASN A 72 -10.62 -26.67 -0.02
C ASN A 72 -12.00 -26.02 0.23
N HIS A 73 -12.13 -24.71 0.07
CA HIS A 73 -13.39 -24.02 0.25
C HIS A 73 -14.27 -24.17 -1.01
N PRO A 74 -15.61 -24.29 -0.90
CA PRO A 74 -16.51 -24.43 -2.06
C PRO A 74 -16.41 -23.29 -3.08
N LEU A 75 -16.04 -22.08 -2.64
CA LEU A 75 -15.91 -20.91 -3.50
C LEU A 75 -14.54 -20.81 -4.20
N CYS A 76 -13.61 -21.72 -3.93
CA CYS A 76 -12.23 -21.63 -4.48
C CYS A 76 -12.16 -21.78 -6.00
N ASP A 77 -13.14 -22.43 -6.62
CA ASP A 77 -13.22 -22.64 -8.07
C ASP A 77 -13.90 -21.48 -8.81
N HIS A 78 -14.43 -20.50 -8.09
CA HIS A 78 -15.03 -19.31 -8.68
C HIS A 78 -13.96 -18.34 -9.14
N LYS A 79 -14.05 -17.86 -10.39
CA LYS A 79 -13.16 -16.81 -10.91
C LYS A 79 -13.44 -15.43 -10.33
N GLN A 80 -14.69 -15.18 -9.99
CA GLN A 80 -15.19 -13.98 -9.34
C GLN A 80 -16.25 -14.36 -8.32
N ILE A 81 -16.34 -13.58 -7.26
CA ILE A 81 -17.31 -13.77 -6.18
C ILE A 81 -18.03 -12.44 -5.96
N SER A 82 -19.36 -12.51 -5.85
CA SER A 82 -20.18 -11.35 -5.47
C SER A 82 -20.15 -11.12 -3.95
N MET A 83 -20.56 -9.94 -3.52
CA MET A 83 -20.71 -9.67 -2.08
C MET A 83 -21.71 -10.60 -1.40
N HIS A 84 -22.74 -11.07 -2.12
CA HIS A 84 -23.72 -12.03 -1.60
C HIS A 84 -23.13 -13.43 -1.33
N ASP A 85 -22.14 -13.85 -2.12
CA ASP A 85 -21.46 -15.12 -1.91
C ASP A 85 -20.66 -15.14 -0.60
N LEU A 86 -20.41 -13.97 -0.03
CA LEU A 86 -19.65 -13.79 1.21
C LEU A 86 -20.54 -13.87 2.46
N ASP A 87 -21.86 -13.82 2.30
CA ASP A 87 -22.79 -13.90 3.42
C ASP A 87 -22.60 -15.21 4.19
N ASN A 88 -22.35 -15.11 5.51
CA ASN A 88 -22.09 -16.22 6.41
C ASN A 88 -20.84 -17.06 6.11
N GLN A 89 -19.87 -16.54 5.35
CA GLN A 89 -18.60 -17.23 5.08
C GLN A 89 -17.47 -16.72 5.96
N HIS A 90 -16.63 -17.64 6.42
CA HIS A 90 -15.32 -17.30 6.99
C HIS A 90 -14.30 -17.20 5.85
N ILE A 91 -13.95 -16.00 5.45
CA ILE A 91 -13.23 -15.77 4.21
C ILE A 91 -11.83 -15.22 4.49
N VAL A 92 -10.94 -15.65 3.61
CA VAL A 92 -9.55 -15.20 3.56
C VAL A 92 -9.18 -14.79 2.15
N THR A 93 -9.41 -14.27 1.22
CA THR A 93 -9.15 -13.45 -0.01
C THR A 93 -9.40 -14.03 -1.42
N ILE A 94 -10.38 -13.56 -2.21
CA ILE A 94 -10.58 -13.70 -3.68
C ILE A 94 -10.97 -12.35 -4.28
N PRO A 95 -10.74 -12.08 -5.60
CA PRO A 95 -11.29 -10.92 -6.28
C PRO A 95 -12.81 -10.84 -6.12
N LEU A 96 -13.29 -9.72 -5.64
CA LEU A 96 -14.71 -9.42 -5.54
C LEU A 96 -15.21 -8.84 -6.86
N ASP A 97 -16.42 -9.23 -7.25
CA ASP A 97 -17.15 -8.57 -8.33
C ASP A 97 -17.67 -7.22 -7.83
N THR A 98 -16.79 -6.25 -7.83
CA THR A 98 -17.04 -4.87 -7.38
C THR A 98 -16.11 -3.91 -8.11
N ASP A 99 -16.64 -2.74 -8.45
CA ASP A 99 -15.86 -1.62 -8.97
C ASP A 99 -15.07 -0.89 -7.87
N LEU A 100 -15.21 -1.31 -6.62
CA LEU A 100 -14.49 -0.72 -5.50
C LEU A 100 -13.00 -1.01 -5.61
N THR A 101 -12.23 0.04 -5.53
CA THR A 101 -10.77 -0.02 -5.47
C THR A 101 -10.27 0.71 -4.24
N LEU A 102 -9.11 0.28 -3.76
CA LEU A 102 -8.42 0.95 -2.67
C LEU A 102 -7.21 1.71 -3.21
N PRO A 103 -6.95 2.92 -2.74
CA PRO A 103 -5.77 3.67 -3.14
C PRO A 103 -4.51 2.97 -2.63
N TYR A 104 -3.56 2.78 -3.51
CA TYR A 104 -2.25 2.22 -3.24
C TYR A 104 -1.18 3.27 -3.45
N GLY A 105 -0.23 3.38 -2.57
CA GLY A 105 0.82 4.37 -2.71
C GLY A 105 1.75 4.47 -1.50
N LEU A 106 2.21 5.68 -1.25
CA LEU A 106 3.23 5.99 -0.25
C LEU A 106 2.62 6.83 0.88
N THR A 107 2.74 6.32 2.10
CA THR A 107 2.33 7.00 3.33
C THR A 107 3.56 7.59 4.03
N TYR A 108 3.51 8.86 4.40
CA TYR A 108 4.61 9.56 5.05
C TYR A 108 4.12 10.56 6.10
N ALA A 109 5.01 11.04 6.95
CA ALA A 109 4.67 11.97 8.02
C ALA A 109 4.16 13.32 7.50
N ASN A 110 3.37 14.03 8.29
CA ASN A 110 2.83 15.35 7.95
C ASN A 110 3.93 16.38 7.66
N GLU A 111 5.08 16.24 8.31
CA GLU A 111 6.26 17.08 8.11
C GLU A 111 7.42 16.24 7.56
N PRO A 112 7.44 15.98 6.24
CA PRO A 112 8.49 15.17 5.63
C PRO A 112 9.83 15.92 5.61
N SER A 113 10.94 15.18 5.73
CA SER A 113 12.29 15.71 5.55
C SER A 113 12.52 16.26 4.14
N GLU A 114 13.52 17.12 3.96
CA GLU A 114 13.86 17.65 2.63
C GLU A 114 14.28 16.56 1.65
N ALA A 115 14.98 15.51 2.13
CA ALA A 115 15.32 14.36 1.32
C ALA A 115 14.06 13.62 0.85
N LEU A 116 13.09 13.42 1.74
CA LEU A 116 11.82 12.77 1.39
C LEU A 116 11.01 13.64 0.43
N LYS A 117 10.94 14.95 0.62
CA LYS A 117 10.28 15.89 -0.32
C LYS A 117 10.88 15.78 -1.72
N LYS A 118 12.22 15.69 -1.81
CA LYS A 118 12.91 15.49 -3.09
C LYS A 118 12.52 14.14 -3.73
N PHE A 119 12.53 13.06 -2.96
CA PHE A 119 12.10 11.74 -3.41
C PHE A 119 10.67 11.75 -3.94
N LEU A 120 9.71 12.32 -3.18
CA LEU A 120 8.31 12.41 -3.58
C LEU A 120 8.12 13.21 -4.87
N ARG A 121 8.89 14.30 -5.07
CA ARG A 121 8.86 15.06 -6.32
C ARG A 121 9.32 14.24 -7.52
N ILE A 122 10.31 13.38 -7.33
CA ILE A 122 10.80 12.47 -8.37
C ILE A 122 9.73 11.43 -8.70
N VAL A 123 9.17 10.79 -7.69
CA VAL A 123 8.12 9.77 -7.85
C VAL A 123 6.90 10.34 -8.59
N LYS A 124 6.47 11.57 -8.26
CA LYS A 124 5.36 12.23 -8.95
C LYS A 124 5.59 12.47 -10.44
N LYS A 125 6.84 12.52 -10.90
CA LYS A 125 7.19 12.68 -12.32
C LYS A 125 7.21 11.36 -13.08
N LEU A 126 7.24 10.22 -12.38
CA LEU A 126 7.15 8.90 -13.00
C LEU A 126 5.71 8.66 -13.46
N THR A 127 5.56 8.08 -14.63
CA THR A 127 4.25 7.65 -15.13
C THR A 127 4.00 6.22 -14.65
N TRP A 128 2.93 6.04 -13.95
CA TRP A 128 2.52 4.74 -13.39
C TRP A 128 1.41 4.11 -14.23
#